data_ae62c13d4b790be52f1bc6cf82866e82
#
_entry.id   ae62c13d4b790be52f1bc6cf82866e82
#
_cell.length_a   1.000
_cell.length_b   1.000
_cell.length_c   1.000
_cell.angle_alpha   90.00
_cell.angle_beta   90.00
_cell.angle_gamma   90.00
#
_symmetry.space_group_name_H-M   'P 1'
#
loop_
_entity.id
_entity.type
_entity.pdbx_description
1 polymer ?
#
loop_
_entity_poly.entity_id
_entity_poly.type
_entity_poly.pdbx_seq_one_letter_code
_entity_poly.pdbx_strand_id
1 'polypeptide(L)'
;MTADCQEVFRKMVFNILANNTDDHNKNFSFIMNEDGIWHLSPAYDITYIIDTGGFLPNEDHCMYVRAKLRNITRDDVMQFARDNGIRRADAIIRDIVASLKQFREIATKYGVSEQWMGRVETTIIDHLKAWGEWEENPATLEQIINGHTVSNIRIEQAYKGNFYFFATIDGQERKFVIGKNKEEYALIEKTGIANLTAEQLKAMAKKYFNL
;
A
#
# COMPACT_ATOMS: atom_id res chain seq x y z
N MET A 1 16.45 2.18 25.28
CA MET A 1 16.45 1.68 23.90
C MET A 1 16.85 2.82 22.99
N THR A 2 17.80 2.57 22.11
CA THR A 2 18.36 3.57 21.20
C THR A 2 17.41 3.82 20.01
N ALA A 3 17.53 4.98 19.36
CA ALA A 3 16.84 5.29 18.12
C ALA A 3 17.14 4.22 17.04
N ASP A 4 18.38 3.75 17.00
CA ASP A 4 18.82 2.71 16.06
C ASP A 4 18.00 1.42 16.13
N CYS A 5 17.61 0.97 17.33
CA CYS A 5 16.75 -0.22 17.48
C CYS A 5 15.36 -0.02 16.82
N GLN A 6 14.81 1.21 16.91
CA GLN A 6 13.55 1.53 16.25
C GLN A 6 13.71 1.58 14.73
N GLU A 7 14.84 2.07 14.23
CA GLU A 7 15.12 2.10 12.79
C GLU A 7 15.37 0.70 12.21
N VAL A 8 16.07 -0.18 12.93
CA VAL A 8 16.19 -1.60 12.54
C VAL A 8 14.80 -2.25 12.47
N PHE A 9 13.96 -2.00 13.48
CA PHE A 9 12.59 -2.51 13.49
C PHE A 9 11.77 -1.94 12.32
N ARG A 10 11.89 -0.65 12.03
CA ARG A 10 11.25 0.00 10.88
C ARG A 10 11.66 -0.67 9.57
N LYS A 11 12.97 -0.88 9.35
CA LYS A 11 13.49 -1.55 8.17
C LYS A 11 12.99 -2.98 8.06
N MET A 12 12.97 -3.74 9.15
CA MET A 12 12.44 -5.10 9.20
C MET A 12 10.96 -5.14 8.75
N VAL A 13 10.10 -4.30 9.31
CA VAL A 13 8.68 -4.23 8.96
C VAL A 13 8.49 -3.83 7.50
N PHE A 14 9.27 -2.85 7.04
CA PHE A 14 9.22 -2.43 5.63
C PHE A 14 9.62 -3.57 4.70
N ASN A 15 10.71 -4.29 4.97
CA ASN A 15 11.19 -5.41 4.17
C ASN A 15 10.10 -6.50 4.04
N ILE A 16 9.42 -6.82 5.15
CA ILE A 16 8.36 -7.82 5.16
C ILE A 16 7.18 -7.39 4.26
N LEU A 17 6.70 -6.17 4.43
CA LEU A 17 5.51 -5.68 3.73
C LEU A 17 5.78 -5.31 2.26
N ALA A 18 7.00 -4.86 1.95
CA ALA A 18 7.41 -4.47 0.60
C ALA A 18 8.06 -5.61 -0.21
N ASN A 19 8.09 -6.83 0.31
CA ASN A 19 8.72 -8.00 -0.32
C ASN A 19 10.22 -7.83 -0.63
N ASN A 20 10.96 -7.18 0.28
CA ASN A 20 12.42 -7.20 0.22
C ASN A 20 12.94 -8.41 1.01
N THR A 21 12.92 -9.59 0.40
CA THR A 21 13.30 -10.85 1.04
C THR A 21 14.81 -11.07 1.10
N ASP A 22 15.60 -10.30 0.33
CA ASP A 22 17.08 -10.31 0.42
C ASP A 22 17.57 -9.39 1.57
N ASP A 23 16.94 -9.52 2.73
CA ASP A 23 17.13 -8.68 3.91
C ASP A 23 18.25 -9.17 4.84
N HIS A 24 19.30 -9.71 4.27
CA HIS A 24 20.43 -10.29 5.03
C HIS A 24 21.19 -9.24 5.87
N ASN A 25 21.95 -9.71 6.86
CA ASN A 25 22.65 -8.86 7.83
C ASN A 25 23.70 -7.90 7.24
N LYS A 26 24.22 -8.17 6.03
CA LYS A 26 25.15 -7.26 5.32
C LYS A 26 24.48 -5.98 4.83
N ASN A 27 23.14 -5.94 4.80
CA ASN A 27 22.37 -4.74 4.45
C ASN A 27 22.16 -3.81 5.66
N PHE A 28 22.87 -4.08 6.76
CA PHE A 28 22.93 -3.21 7.94
C PHE A 28 24.37 -2.83 8.21
N SER A 29 24.64 -1.55 8.33
CA SER A 29 25.95 -1.01 8.69
C SER A 29 25.83 0.10 9.70
N PHE A 30 26.96 0.47 10.30
CA PHE A 30 27.03 1.53 11.29
C PHE A 30 28.05 2.57 10.84
N ILE A 31 27.76 3.82 11.17
CA ILE A 31 28.60 4.97 10.91
C ILE A 31 29.00 5.54 12.25
N MET A 32 30.29 5.79 12.46
CA MET A 32 30.80 6.47 13.63
C MET A 32 30.79 7.99 13.38
N ASN A 33 30.17 8.74 14.28
CA ASN A 33 30.20 10.19 14.23
C ASN A 33 31.55 10.76 14.76
N GLU A 34 31.69 12.08 14.72
CA GLU A 34 32.89 12.77 15.17
C GLU A 34 33.21 12.59 16.68
N ASP A 35 32.20 12.29 17.48
CA ASP A 35 32.31 12.01 18.90
C ASP A 35 32.69 10.55 19.21
N GLY A 36 32.92 9.72 18.18
CA GLY A 36 33.24 8.31 18.32
C GLY A 36 32.04 7.41 18.65
N ILE A 37 30.81 7.92 18.47
CA ILE A 37 29.58 7.17 18.74
C ILE A 37 29.09 6.49 17.44
N TRP A 38 28.78 5.21 17.53
CA TRP A 38 28.26 4.43 16.43
C TRP A 38 26.74 4.55 16.33
N HIS A 39 26.24 4.82 15.14
CA HIS A 39 24.83 4.88 14.79
C HIS A 39 24.53 3.99 13.58
N LEU A 40 23.32 3.47 13.48
CA LEU A 40 22.86 2.76 12.29
C LEU A 40 22.97 3.70 11.08
N SER A 41 23.50 3.19 9.96
CA SER A 41 23.53 3.94 8.71
C SER A 41 22.11 4.16 8.18
N PRO A 42 21.90 5.17 7.30
CA PRO A 42 20.68 5.22 6.49
C PRO A 42 20.43 3.88 5.80
N ALA A 43 19.16 3.57 5.59
CA ALA A 43 18.77 2.34 4.91
C ALA A 43 19.31 2.33 3.46
N TYR A 44 19.83 1.21 3.03
CA TYR A 44 20.31 0.95 1.67
C TYR A 44 19.91 -0.46 1.26
N ASP A 45 20.04 -0.75 -0.03
CA ASP A 45 19.68 -2.03 -0.63
C ASP A 45 18.22 -2.43 -0.32
N ILE A 46 17.33 -1.45 -0.51
CA ILE A 46 15.89 -1.62 -0.37
C ILE A 46 15.31 -1.89 -1.75
N THR A 47 15.08 -3.16 -2.03
CA THR A 47 14.65 -3.63 -3.35
C THR A 47 13.42 -4.52 -3.25
N TYR A 48 12.61 -4.54 -4.31
CA TYR A 48 11.56 -5.53 -4.46
C TYR A 48 12.17 -6.79 -5.07
N ILE A 49 12.06 -7.93 -4.38
CA ILE A 49 12.61 -9.20 -4.86
C ILE A 49 11.59 -9.89 -5.76
N ILE A 50 12.03 -10.17 -6.99
CA ILE A 50 11.23 -10.83 -8.02
C ILE A 50 11.53 -12.33 -7.98
N ASP A 51 10.48 -13.15 -8.09
CA ASP A 51 10.68 -14.59 -8.32
C ASP A 51 11.29 -14.82 -9.71
N THR A 52 12.52 -15.25 -9.70
CA THR A 52 13.27 -15.60 -10.92
C THR A 52 13.38 -17.11 -11.12
N GLY A 53 12.65 -17.92 -10.32
CA GLY A 53 12.77 -19.38 -10.32
C GLY A 53 14.11 -19.87 -9.79
N GLY A 54 14.75 -19.08 -8.92
CA GLY A 54 16.04 -19.38 -8.32
C GLY A 54 16.01 -20.43 -7.22
N PHE A 55 17.19 -20.70 -6.63
CA PHE A 55 17.44 -21.79 -5.68
C PHE A 55 16.76 -21.60 -4.31
N LEU A 56 16.34 -20.38 -3.97
CA LEU A 56 15.60 -20.08 -2.74
C LEU A 56 14.16 -19.69 -3.13
N PRO A 57 13.16 -20.20 -2.42
CA PRO A 57 11.80 -19.68 -2.55
C PRO A 57 11.81 -18.19 -2.22
N ASN A 58 11.29 -17.36 -3.12
CA ASN A 58 11.31 -15.90 -2.96
C ASN A 58 10.43 -15.36 -1.83
N GLU A 59 9.74 -16.26 -1.15
CA GLU A 59 8.91 -15.96 0.01
C GLU A 59 9.69 -16.01 1.32
N ASP A 60 10.96 -16.51 1.30
CA ASP A 60 11.79 -16.63 2.49
C ASP A 60 12.67 -15.40 2.66
N HIS A 61 12.50 -14.73 3.78
CA HIS A 61 13.44 -13.72 4.24
C HIS A 61 14.79 -14.32 4.60
N CYS A 62 15.87 -13.57 4.43
CA CYS A 62 17.19 -13.98 4.87
C CYS A 62 17.34 -13.89 6.39
N MET A 63 16.55 -13.10 7.07
CA MET A 63 16.57 -12.91 8.51
C MET A 63 15.33 -13.49 9.19
N TYR A 64 15.54 -14.15 10.33
CA TYR A 64 14.45 -14.71 11.12
C TYR A 64 13.71 -13.66 11.92
N VAL A 65 12.37 -13.72 11.90
CA VAL A 65 11.52 -13.07 12.87
C VAL A 65 10.82 -14.15 13.69
N ARG A 66 11.20 -14.29 14.97
CA ARG A 66 10.68 -15.33 15.87
C ARG A 66 10.72 -16.76 15.25
N ALA A 67 11.88 -17.13 14.72
CA ALA A 67 12.14 -18.41 14.05
C ALA A 67 11.33 -18.63 12.75
N LYS A 68 10.74 -17.60 12.16
CA LYS A 68 10.07 -17.66 10.87
C LYS A 68 10.87 -16.90 9.81
N LEU A 69 10.95 -17.44 8.59
CA LEU A 69 11.51 -16.80 7.40
C LEU A 69 10.41 -16.37 6.43
N ARG A 70 9.19 -16.95 6.55
CA ARG A 70 8.02 -16.65 5.72
C ARG A 70 6.74 -16.59 6.55
N ASN A 71 5.65 -16.13 5.97
CA ASN A 71 4.35 -16.03 6.64
C ASN A 71 4.46 -15.30 7.99
N ILE A 72 5.28 -14.26 8.03
CA ILE A 72 5.50 -13.44 9.21
C ILE A 72 4.27 -12.57 9.41
N THR A 73 3.53 -12.84 10.48
CA THR A 73 2.28 -12.12 10.78
C THR A 73 2.55 -10.81 11.53
N ARG A 74 1.55 -9.94 11.54
CA ARG A 74 1.57 -8.72 12.39
C ARG A 74 1.81 -9.06 13.87
N ASP A 75 1.20 -10.14 14.36
CA ASP A 75 1.37 -10.59 15.75
C ASP A 75 2.80 -11.06 16.03
N ASP A 76 3.44 -11.75 15.09
CA ASP A 76 4.86 -12.13 15.24
C ASP A 76 5.74 -10.91 15.41
N VAL A 77 5.53 -9.87 14.59
CA VAL A 77 6.28 -8.61 14.64
C VAL A 77 5.99 -7.84 15.92
N MET A 78 4.73 -7.78 16.36
CA MET A 78 4.37 -7.13 17.61
C MET A 78 4.93 -7.88 18.83
N GLN A 79 4.99 -9.21 18.79
CA GLN A 79 5.62 -9.98 19.85
C GLN A 79 7.14 -9.79 19.85
N PHE A 80 7.77 -9.79 18.66
CA PHE A 80 9.20 -9.44 18.54
C PHE A 80 9.48 -8.07 19.15
N ALA A 81 8.62 -7.09 18.89
CA ALA A 81 8.77 -5.76 19.47
C ALA A 81 8.70 -5.77 21.01
N ARG A 82 7.76 -6.51 21.58
CA ARG A 82 7.64 -6.68 23.04
C ARG A 82 8.88 -7.35 23.64
N ASP A 83 9.31 -8.46 23.05
CA ASP A 83 10.45 -9.25 23.52
C ASP A 83 11.77 -8.43 23.50
N ASN A 84 11.88 -7.49 22.55
CA ASN A 84 13.04 -6.62 22.41
C ASN A 84 12.82 -5.20 22.96
N GLY A 85 11.70 -4.95 23.65
CA GLY A 85 11.36 -3.67 24.26
C GLY A 85 11.24 -2.50 23.27
N ILE A 86 10.86 -2.74 21.99
CA ILE A 86 10.66 -1.70 20.98
C ILE A 86 9.46 -0.84 21.37
N ARG A 87 9.70 0.43 21.69
CA ARG A 87 8.63 1.37 22.00
C ARG A 87 7.96 1.87 20.74
N ARG A 88 6.64 2.15 20.81
CA ARG A 88 5.86 2.69 19.69
C ARG A 88 5.83 1.80 18.45
N ALA A 89 6.02 0.49 18.59
CA ALA A 89 6.04 -0.47 17.48
C ALA A 89 4.80 -0.34 16.58
N ASP A 90 3.62 -0.22 17.18
CA ASP A 90 2.36 -0.04 16.46
C ASP A 90 2.32 1.27 15.63
N ALA A 91 2.85 2.37 16.16
CA ALA A 91 2.96 3.61 15.40
C ALA A 91 3.93 3.48 14.22
N ILE A 92 5.07 2.79 14.42
CA ILE A 92 6.03 2.52 13.33
C ILE A 92 5.37 1.69 12.22
N ILE A 93 4.59 0.66 12.58
CA ILE A 93 3.86 -0.15 11.60
C ILE A 93 2.86 0.71 10.82
N ARG A 94 2.06 1.53 11.51
CA ARG A 94 1.10 2.44 10.84
C ARG A 94 1.76 3.41 9.86
N ASP A 95 2.92 3.99 10.23
CA ASP A 95 3.68 4.89 9.36
C ASP A 95 4.11 4.18 8.08
N ILE A 96 4.60 2.93 8.20
CA ILE A 96 5.02 2.12 7.05
C ILE A 96 3.83 1.75 6.17
N VAL A 97 2.74 1.29 6.76
CA VAL A 97 1.50 0.95 6.04
C VAL A 97 0.98 2.18 5.27
N ALA A 98 0.95 3.35 5.91
CA ALA A 98 0.54 4.59 5.25
C ALA A 98 1.44 4.95 4.06
N SER A 99 2.75 4.75 4.19
CA SER A 99 3.70 4.98 3.09
C SER A 99 3.53 3.98 1.95
N LEU A 100 3.33 2.69 2.25
CA LEU A 100 3.14 1.66 1.24
C LEU A 100 1.83 1.81 0.47
N LYS A 101 0.78 2.32 1.11
CA LYS A 101 -0.50 2.67 0.45
C LYS A 101 -0.35 3.77 -0.61
N GLN A 102 0.72 4.57 -0.55
CA GLN A 102 1.04 5.60 -1.54
C GLN A 102 1.95 5.08 -2.68
N PHE A 103 2.27 3.78 -2.71
CA PHE A 103 3.23 3.21 -3.64
C PHE A 103 2.94 3.60 -5.10
N ARG A 104 1.69 3.44 -5.57
CA ARG A 104 1.31 3.75 -6.96
C ARG A 104 1.56 5.21 -7.32
N GLU A 105 1.17 6.14 -6.45
CA GLU A 105 1.40 7.57 -6.67
C GLU A 105 2.89 7.89 -6.78
N ILE A 106 3.69 7.36 -5.85
CA ILE A 106 5.14 7.56 -5.81
C ILE A 106 5.79 6.93 -7.05
N ALA A 107 5.47 5.68 -7.38
CA ALA A 107 6.02 4.96 -8.51
C ALA A 107 5.71 5.65 -9.85
N THR A 108 4.50 6.17 -10.01
CA THR A 108 4.10 6.97 -11.17
C THR A 108 4.96 8.23 -11.31
N LYS A 109 5.17 8.95 -10.21
CA LYS A 109 6.01 10.16 -10.19
C LYS A 109 7.45 9.90 -10.63
N TYR A 110 7.97 8.71 -10.34
CA TYR A 110 9.33 8.31 -10.71
C TYR A 110 9.40 7.49 -12.01
N GLY A 111 8.31 7.40 -12.77
CA GLY A 111 8.29 6.81 -14.11
C GLY A 111 8.41 5.28 -14.13
N VAL A 112 8.01 4.60 -13.07
CA VAL A 112 7.95 3.14 -13.06
C VAL A 112 6.88 2.69 -14.05
N SER A 113 7.18 1.68 -14.89
CA SER A 113 6.23 1.18 -15.89
C SER A 113 5.00 0.55 -15.23
N GLU A 114 3.84 0.65 -15.87
CA GLU A 114 2.57 0.12 -15.36
C GLU A 114 2.64 -1.39 -15.04
N GLN A 115 3.36 -2.14 -15.87
CA GLN A 115 3.56 -3.58 -15.65
C GLN A 115 4.25 -3.86 -14.31
N TRP A 116 5.30 -3.12 -13.98
CA TRP A 116 6.03 -3.27 -12.72
C TRP A 116 5.25 -2.71 -11.54
N MET A 117 4.61 -1.55 -11.73
CA MET A 117 3.74 -0.98 -10.69
C MET A 117 2.65 -1.96 -10.26
N GLY A 118 1.92 -2.53 -11.23
CA GLY A 118 0.84 -3.48 -10.92
C GLY A 118 1.35 -4.71 -10.17
N ARG A 119 2.51 -5.25 -10.55
CA ARG A 119 3.09 -6.41 -9.89
C ARG A 119 3.48 -6.12 -8.43
N VAL A 120 4.23 -5.05 -8.21
CA VAL A 120 4.69 -4.67 -6.86
C VAL A 120 3.52 -4.28 -5.97
N GLU A 121 2.58 -3.48 -6.49
CA GLU A 121 1.38 -3.06 -5.77
C GLU A 121 0.52 -4.25 -5.33
N THR A 122 0.31 -5.23 -6.21
CA THR A 122 -0.44 -6.45 -5.85
C THR A 122 0.21 -7.16 -4.67
N THR A 123 1.52 -7.36 -4.70
CA THR A 123 2.24 -8.00 -3.59
C THR A 123 2.12 -7.21 -2.29
N ILE A 124 2.28 -5.88 -2.34
CA ILE A 124 2.10 -5.01 -1.16
C ILE A 124 0.68 -5.14 -0.60
N ILE A 125 -0.33 -5.08 -1.46
CA ILE A 125 -1.74 -5.22 -1.06
C ILE A 125 -1.99 -6.58 -0.40
N ASP A 126 -1.47 -7.66 -0.96
CA ASP A 126 -1.64 -9.01 -0.40
C ASP A 126 -1.01 -9.14 0.99
N HIS A 127 0.17 -8.57 1.20
CA HIS A 127 0.81 -8.53 2.52
C HIS A 127 0.03 -7.67 3.52
N LEU A 128 -0.46 -6.50 3.08
CA LEU A 128 -1.29 -5.64 3.93
C LEU A 128 -2.62 -6.30 4.29
N LYS A 129 -3.26 -7.02 3.36
CA LYS A 129 -4.46 -7.82 3.63
C LYS A 129 -4.17 -8.93 4.66
N ALA A 130 -3.08 -9.65 4.49
CA ALA A 130 -2.66 -10.69 5.42
C ALA A 130 -2.43 -10.17 6.86
N TRP A 131 -2.05 -8.89 6.99
CA TRP A 131 -1.87 -8.23 8.28
C TRP A 131 -3.13 -7.54 8.81
N GLY A 132 -4.24 -7.51 8.05
CA GLY A 132 -5.46 -6.78 8.40
C GLY A 132 -5.32 -5.27 8.31
N GLU A 133 -4.34 -4.78 7.55
CA GLU A 133 -4.01 -3.36 7.39
C GLU A 133 -4.52 -2.78 6.06
N TRP A 134 -5.19 -3.60 5.26
CA TRP A 134 -5.80 -3.19 3.99
C TRP A 134 -7.30 -3.34 4.06
N GLU A 135 -7.98 -2.22 3.93
CA GLU A 135 -9.41 -2.21 3.60
C GLU A 135 -9.54 -2.05 2.09
N GLU A 136 -10.26 -2.94 1.45
CA GLU A 136 -10.55 -2.77 0.02
C GLU A 136 -11.32 -1.47 -0.15
N ASN A 137 -10.82 -0.60 -1.04
CA ASN A 137 -11.61 0.56 -1.43
C ASN A 137 -12.91 0.01 -2.02
N PRO A 138 -14.08 0.33 -1.45
CA PRO A 138 -15.35 -0.15 -1.96
C PRO A 138 -15.58 0.21 -3.44
N ALA A 139 -14.84 1.17 -3.96
CA ALA A 139 -14.84 1.50 -5.38
C ALA A 139 -14.16 0.45 -6.29
N THR A 140 -13.29 -0.42 -5.74
CA THR A 140 -12.61 -1.48 -6.52
C THR A 140 -13.33 -2.82 -6.45
N LEU A 141 -14.28 -2.99 -5.53
CA LEU A 141 -15.09 -4.21 -5.42
C LEU A 141 -15.96 -4.40 -6.66
N GLU A 142 -15.88 -5.57 -7.26
CA GLU A 142 -16.83 -5.99 -8.27
C GLU A 142 -18.21 -6.11 -7.63
N GLN A 143 -19.19 -5.40 -8.18
CA GLN A 143 -20.55 -5.38 -7.69
C GLN A 143 -21.51 -5.73 -8.82
N ILE A 144 -22.54 -6.50 -8.53
CA ILE A 144 -23.64 -6.73 -9.46
C ILE A 144 -24.72 -5.67 -9.18
N ILE A 145 -24.95 -4.79 -10.15
CA ILE A 145 -25.96 -3.74 -10.09
C ILE A 145 -26.96 -3.97 -11.21
N ASN A 146 -28.17 -4.35 -10.85
CA ASN A 146 -29.25 -4.62 -11.82
C ASN A 146 -28.85 -5.62 -12.94
N GLY A 147 -28.03 -6.63 -12.61
CA GLY A 147 -27.56 -7.64 -13.57
C GLY A 147 -26.28 -7.28 -14.33
N HIS A 148 -25.74 -6.08 -14.14
CA HIS A 148 -24.47 -5.67 -14.72
C HIS A 148 -23.32 -5.82 -13.72
N THR A 149 -22.19 -6.34 -14.17
CA THR A 149 -20.96 -6.39 -13.39
C THR A 149 -20.30 -5.01 -13.40
N VAL A 150 -20.18 -4.38 -12.25
CA VAL A 150 -19.59 -3.04 -12.10
C VAL A 150 -18.35 -3.14 -11.20
N SER A 151 -17.22 -2.67 -11.70
CA SER A 151 -15.94 -2.67 -10.98
C SER A 151 -15.14 -1.40 -11.28
N ASN A 152 -14.00 -1.23 -10.62
CA ASN A 152 -13.06 -0.13 -10.84
C ASN A 152 -13.71 1.25 -10.84
N ILE A 153 -14.63 1.50 -9.91
CA ILE A 153 -15.26 2.81 -9.75
C ILE A 153 -14.20 3.78 -9.18
N ARG A 154 -13.96 4.88 -9.90
CA ARG A 154 -13.03 5.92 -9.46
C ARG A 154 -13.46 7.31 -9.90
N ILE A 155 -13.00 8.31 -9.18
CA ILE A 155 -13.24 9.72 -9.50
C ILE A 155 -11.87 10.40 -9.61
N GLU A 156 -11.70 11.15 -10.69
CA GLU A 156 -10.48 11.92 -10.96
C GLU A 156 -10.84 13.39 -11.16
N GLN A 157 -9.96 14.29 -10.74
CA GLN A 157 -10.12 15.70 -11.01
C GLN A 157 -9.82 15.99 -12.48
N ALA A 158 -10.79 16.59 -13.16
CA ALA A 158 -10.67 16.93 -14.57
C ALA A 158 -10.08 18.32 -14.78
N TYR A 159 -9.57 18.57 -15.98
CA TYR A 159 -9.20 19.91 -16.43
C TYR A 159 -10.41 20.87 -16.36
N LYS A 160 -10.19 22.11 -15.91
CA LYS A 160 -11.22 23.13 -15.66
C LYS A 160 -12.12 22.89 -14.43
N GLY A 161 -11.69 22.06 -13.50
CA GLY A 161 -12.33 21.90 -12.19
C GLY A 161 -13.63 21.09 -12.21
N ASN A 162 -13.87 20.26 -13.20
CA ASN A 162 -14.88 19.20 -13.16
C ASN A 162 -14.30 17.93 -12.55
N PHE A 163 -15.13 16.89 -12.33
CA PHE A 163 -14.69 15.56 -11.98
C PHE A 163 -15.02 14.55 -13.08
N TYR A 164 -14.14 13.60 -13.29
CA TYR A 164 -14.41 12.42 -14.12
C TYR A 164 -14.79 11.26 -13.22
N PHE A 165 -15.92 10.64 -13.50
CA PHE A 165 -16.38 9.42 -12.86
C PHE A 165 -16.20 8.25 -13.84
N PHE A 166 -15.42 7.26 -13.44
CA PHE A 166 -15.14 6.07 -14.23
C PHE A 166 -15.73 4.84 -13.54
N ALA A 167 -16.17 3.89 -14.34
CA ALA A 167 -16.49 2.54 -13.90
C ALA A 167 -16.25 1.54 -15.04
N THR A 168 -15.84 0.32 -14.71
CA THR A 168 -15.84 -0.80 -15.64
C THR A 168 -17.17 -1.52 -15.53
N ILE A 169 -17.93 -1.56 -16.61
CA ILE A 169 -19.26 -2.18 -16.67
C ILE A 169 -19.22 -3.30 -17.70
N ASP A 170 -19.49 -4.53 -17.28
CA ASP A 170 -19.41 -5.73 -18.11
C ASP A 170 -18.08 -5.83 -18.86
N GLY A 171 -16.98 -5.50 -18.18
CA GLY A 171 -15.62 -5.53 -18.72
C GLY A 171 -15.24 -4.32 -19.59
N GLN A 172 -16.13 -3.34 -19.79
CA GLN A 172 -15.84 -2.13 -20.56
C GLN A 172 -15.75 -0.90 -19.66
N GLU A 173 -14.65 -0.16 -19.76
CA GLU A 173 -14.50 1.11 -19.04
C GLU A 173 -15.43 2.16 -19.63
N ARG A 174 -16.21 2.80 -18.76
CA ARG A 174 -17.09 3.93 -19.08
C ARG A 174 -16.71 5.14 -18.27
N LYS A 175 -16.94 6.32 -18.85
CA LYS A 175 -16.59 7.63 -18.28
C LYS A 175 -17.80 8.56 -18.33
N PHE A 176 -18.00 9.28 -17.23
CA PHE A 176 -18.97 10.36 -17.13
C PHE A 176 -18.32 11.64 -16.59
N VAL A 177 -18.79 12.82 -17.01
CA VAL A 177 -18.29 14.11 -16.53
C VAL A 177 -19.25 14.69 -15.50
N ILE A 178 -18.79 14.87 -14.27
CA ILE A 178 -19.53 15.52 -13.21
C ILE A 178 -19.18 17.00 -13.25
N GLY A 179 -20.09 17.80 -13.81
CA GLY A 179 -19.97 19.27 -13.88
C GLY A 179 -20.40 19.94 -12.58
N LYS A 180 -20.00 21.21 -12.42
CA LYS A 180 -20.28 22.03 -11.23
C LYS A 180 -21.76 22.22 -10.89
N ASN A 181 -22.64 21.99 -11.85
CA ASN A 181 -24.09 22.07 -11.69
C ASN A 181 -24.75 20.79 -11.18
N LYS A 182 -23.97 19.75 -10.87
CA LYS A 182 -24.47 18.48 -10.36
C LYS A 182 -24.37 18.42 -8.83
N GLU A 183 -25.36 17.79 -8.19
CA GLU A 183 -25.38 17.59 -6.73
C GLU A 183 -24.14 16.81 -6.22
N GLU A 184 -23.71 15.81 -7.00
CA GLU A 184 -22.55 15.00 -6.69
C GLU A 184 -21.25 15.81 -6.74
N TYR A 185 -21.19 16.87 -7.54
CA TYR A 185 -20.07 17.79 -7.54
C TYR A 185 -19.91 18.46 -6.17
N ALA A 186 -20.99 19.03 -5.63
CA ALA A 186 -20.99 19.64 -4.30
C ALA A 186 -20.68 18.62 -3.19
N LEU A 187 -21.17 17.38 -3.33
CA LEU A 187 -20.85 16.30 -2.43
C LEU A 187 -19.35 16.01 -2.43
N ILE A 188 -18.72 15.84 -3.61
CA ILE A 188 -17.30 15.55 -3.75
C ILE A 188 -16.45 16.71 -3.17
N GLU A 189 -16.81 17.96 -3.46
CA GLU A 189 -16.09 19.11 -2.90
C GLU A 189 -16.17 19.19 -1.38
N LYS A 190 -17.32 18.87 -0.80
CA LYS A 190 -17.53 18.89 0.65
C LYS A 190 -16.85 17.75 1.38
N THR A 191 -16.89 16.55 0.79
CA THR A 191 -16.47 15.29 1.45
C THR A 191 -15.02 14.95 1.13
N GLY A 192 -14.55 15.32 -0.06
CA GLY A 192 -13.31 14.83 -0.67
C GLY A 192 -13.49 13.46 -1.34
N ILE A 193 -12.78 13.23 -2.43
CA ILE A 193 -12.88 11.99 -3.23
C ILE A 193 -12.61 10.74 -2.36
N ALA A 194 -11.59 10.81 -1.52
CA ALA A 194 -11.15 9.68 -0.70
C ALA A 194 -12.14 9.30 0.41
N ASN A 195 -13.08 10.16 0.76
CA ASN A 195 -14.04 9.95 1.84
C ASN A 195 -15.44 9.58 1.34
N LEU A 196 -15.62 9.35 0.05
CA LEU A 196 -16.89 8.88 -0.50
C LEU A 196 -17.14 7.44 -0.11
N THR A 197 -18.36 7.14 0.34
CA THR A 197 -18.74 5.78 0.73
C THR A 197 -19.04 4.90 -0.48
N ALA A 198 -18.97 3.57 -0.29
CA ALA A 198 -19.36 2.60 -1.31
C ALA A 198 -20.79 2.85 -1.84
N GLU A 199 -21.73 3.14 -0.96
CA GLU A 199 -23.12 3.40 -1.34
C GLU A 199 -23.27 4.68 -2.18
N GLN A 200 -22.51 5.72 -1.88
CA GLN A 200 -22.46 6.94 -2.69
C GLN A 200 -21.93 6.68 -4.09
N LEU A 201 -20.82 5.94 -4.18
CA LEU A 201 -20.21 5.56 -5.47
C LEU A 201 -21.14 4.66 -6.30
N LYS A 202 -21.82 3.70 -5.65
CA LYS A 202 -22.82 2.84 -6.28
C LYS A 202 -24.03 3.62 -6.79
N ALA A 203 -24.51 4.58 -6.00
CA ALA A 203 -25.61 5.46 -6.42
C ALA A 203 -25.23 6.31 -7.65
N MET A 204 -23.99 6.83 -7.68
CA MET A 204 -23.45 7.53 -8.84
C MET A 204 -23.35 6.62 -10.07
N ALA A 205 -22.86 5.38 -9.91
CA ALA A 205 -22.78 4.43 -11.01
C ALA A 205 -24.18 4.13 -11.61
N LYS A 206 -25.15 3.85 -10.76
CA LYS A 206 -26.55 3.65 -11.19
C LYS A 206 -27.07 4.84 -11.97
N LYS A 207 -26.89 6.05 -11.43
CA LYS A 207 -27.41 7.29 -12.01
C LYS A 207 -26.76 7.63 -13.35
N TYR A 208 -25.44 7.53 -13.44
CA TYR A 208 -24.70 8.01 -14.62
C TYR A 208 -24.58 7.01 -15.75
N PHE A 209 -24.70 5.74 -15.46
CA PHE A 209 -24.59 4.69 -16.47
C PHE A 209 -25.92 3.97 -16.75
N ASN A 210 -27.02 4.43 -16.14
CA ASN A 210 -28.37 3.89 -16.28
C ASN A 210 -28.43 2.38 -15.93
N LEU A 211 -27.81 2.00 -14.79
CA LEU A 211 -27.77 0.63 -14.29
C LEU A 211 -28.94 0.31 -13.37
#